data_233e50035c6e1e7c583851568021041c
#
_entry.id   233e50035c6e1e7c583851568021041c
#
_cell.length_a   1.000
_cell.length_b   1.000
_cell.length_c   1.000
_cell.angle_alpha   90.00
_cell.angle_beta   90.00
_cell.angle_gamma   90.00
#
_symmetry.space_group_name_H-M   'P 1'
#
loop_
_entity.id
_entity.type
_entity.pdbx_description
1 polymer ?
#
loop_
_entity_poly.entity_id
_entity_poly.type
_entity_poly.pdbx_seq_one_letter_code
_entity_poly.pdbx_strand_id
1 'polypeptide(L)'
;MHTNPLPPTTPLLAILRQLGTNERRDEFASLAGTSTAYLYQLASCKRGACRVPLAKGIADASIVMHERYGIDVITMDALATMCQMPEKD
;
A
#
# COMPACT_ATOMS: atom_id res chain seq x y z
N MET A 1 -26.23 17.80 -8.97
CA MET A 1 -25.00 17.71 -9.24
C MET A 1 -24.32 16.67 -8.53
N HIS A 2 -23.52 16.05 -9.11
CA HIS A 2 -22.82 15.15 -8.37
C HIS A 2 -21.39 15.25 -8.69
N THR A 3 -20.58 14.99 -7.74
CA THR A 3 -19.20 15.03 -7.98
C THR A 3 -18.71 13.66 -8.17
N ASN A 4 -17.70 13.51 -8.94
CA ASN A 4 -17.04 12.24 -9.02
C ASN A 4 -16.44 11.92 -7.68
N PRO A 5 -16.75 10.77 -7.14
CA PRO A 5 -16.11 10.40 -5.91
C PRO A 5 -14.63 10.19 -6.18
N LEU A 6 -13.82 10.63 -5.25
CA LEU A 6 -12.42 10.29 -5.33
C LEU A 6 -12.28 8.81 -5.16
N PRO A 7 -11.30 8.20 -5.82
CA PRO A 7 -11.05 6.79 -5.57
C PRO A 7 -10.80 6.58 -4.10
N PRO A 8 -11.29 5.48 -3.55
CA PRO A 8 -11.03 5.22 -2.14
C PRO A 8 -9.54 5.12 -1.90
N THR A 9 -9.11 5.66 -0.78
CA THR A 9 -7.72 5.54 -0.40
C THR A 9 -7.50 4.15 0.13
N THR A 10 -6.67 3.39 -0.53
CA THR A 10 -6.34 2.05 -0.04
C THR A 10 -5.45 2.17 1.18
N PRO A 11 -5.39 1.13 2.02
CA PRO A 11 -4.49 1.16 3.17
C PRO A 11 -3.04 1.41 2.78
N LEU A 12 -2.59 0.84 1.67
CA LEU A 12 -1.22 1.03 1.24
C LEU A 12 -0.97 2.47 0.80
N LEU A 13 -1.92 3.06 0.08
CA LEU A 13 -1.77 4.44 -0.33
C LEU A 13 -1.73 5.37 0.88
N ALA A 14 -2.53 5.08 1.89
CA ALA A 14 -2.49 5.86 3.12
C ALA A 14 -1.12 5.82 3.76
N ILE A 15 -0.50 4.64 3.80
CA ILE A 15 0.85 4.50 4.35
C ILE A 15 1.85 5.31 3.54
N LEU A 16 1.77 5.24 2.22
CA LEU A 16 2.68 5.99 1.38
C LEU A 16 2.56 7.49 1.62
N ARG A 17 1.35 7.97 1.86
CA ARG A 17 1.15 9.38 2.19
C ARG A 17 1.67 9.72 3.57
N GLN A 18 1.47 8.83 4.54
CA GLN A 18 1.93 9.06 5.91
C GLN A 18 3.44 9.15 6.00
N LEU A 19 4.16 8.45 5.13
CA LEU A 19 5.61 8.51 5.12
C LEU A 19 6.13 9.91 4.81
N GLY A 20 5.47 10.63 3.93
CA GLY A 20 5.69 12.05 3.76
C GLY A 20 6.84 12.46 2.86
N THR A 21 7.88 11.68 2.73
CA THR A 21 9.02 12.02 1.89
C THR A 21 9.36 10.86 0.97
N ASN A 22 10.00 11.20 -0.15
CA ASN A 22 10.45 10.16 -1.07
C ASN A 22 11.50 9.26 -0.44
N GLU A 23 12.35 9.81 0.40
CA GLU A 23 13.37 9.01 1.06
C GLU A 23 12.75 7.93 1.93
N ARG A 24 11.72 8.27 2.68
CA ARG A 24 11.04 7.29 3.52
C ARG A 24 10.28 6.28 2.70
N ARG A 25 9.67 6.72 1.60
CA ARG A 25 8.96 5.80 0.72
C ARG A 25 9.92 4.82 0.08
N ASP A 26 11.10 5.29 -0.33
CA ASP A 26 12.11 4.41 -0.90
C ASP A 26 12.65 3.44 0.15
N GLU A 27 12.79 3.89 1.39
CA GLU A 27 13.20 3.02 2.47
C GLU A 27 12.17 1.91 2.68
N PHE A 28 10.91 2.27 2.71
CA PHE A 28 9.82 1.30 2.85
C PHE A 28 9.85 0.29 1.70
N ALA A 29 9.97 0.78 0.47
CA ALA A 29 10.00 -0.09 -0.70
C ALA A 29 11.18 -1.04 -0.65
N SER A 30 12.35 -0.53 -0.25
CA SER A 30 13.54 -1.35 -0.16
C SER A 30 13.36 -2.46 0.87
N LEU A 31 12.81 -2.12 2.02
CA LEU A 31 12.54 -3.13 3.05
C LEU A 31 11.55 -4.18 2.56
N ALA A 32 10.60 -3.77 1.74
CA ALA A 32 9.61 -4.70 1.21
C ALA A 32 10.13 -5.51 0.03
N GLY A 33 11.28 -5.14 -0.52
CA GLY A 33 11.86 -5.87 -1.64
C GLY A 33 11.31 -5.42 -2.98
N THR A 34 10.93 -4.15 -3.11
CA THR A 34 10.36 -3.64 -4.34
C THR A 34 10.76 -2.17 -4.54
N SER A 35 10.05 -1.46 -5.39
CA SER A 35 10.30 -0.04 -5.65
C SER A 35 9.10 0.79 -5.23
N THR A 36 9.36 2.07 -4.98
CA THR A 36 8.28 2.99 -4.64
C THR A 36 7.26 3.08 -5.78
N ALA A 37 7.72 3.10 -7.02
CA ALA A 37 6.81 3.15 -8.17
C ALA A 37 5.88 1.95 -8.18
N TYR A 38 6.42 0.77 -7.91
CA TYR A 38 5.57 -0.43 -7.89
C TYR A 38 4.58 -0.39 -6.74
N LEU A 39 5.00 0.13 -5.58
CA LEU A 39 4.08 0.30 -4.46
C LEU A 39 2.91 1.20 -4.81
N TYR A 40 3.16 2.27 -5.54
CA TYR A 40 2.07 3.14 -6.00
C TYR A 40 1.15 2.42 -6.97
N GLN A 41 1.69 1.58 -7.83
CA GLN A 41 0.85 0.80 -8.74
C GLN A 41 -0.03 -0.17 -7.98
N LEU A 42 0.52 -0.82 -6.96
CA LEU A 42 -0.27 -1.70 -6.12
C LEU A 42 -1.32 -0.92 -5.33
N ALA A 43 -0.92 0.23 -4.78
CA ALA A 43 -1.80 1.02 -3.95
C ALA A 43 -2.97 1.58 -4.74
N SER A 44 -2.77 1.86 -6.01
CA SER A 44 -3.84 2.36 -6.88
C SER A 44 -4.57 1.24 -7.61
N CYS A 45 -4.27 0.00 -7.26
CA CYS A 45 -4.96 -1.19 -7.80
C CYS A 45 -4.77 -1.38 -9.29
N LYS A 46 -3.70 -0.83 -9.84
CA LYS A 46 -3.43 -1.03 -11.27
C LYS A 46 -2.86 -2.39 -11.57
N ARG A 47 -2.28 -3.03 -10.54
CA ARG A 47 -1.66 -4.34 -10.75
C ARG A 47 -2.53 -5.48 -10.32
N GLY A 48 -3.69 -5.22 -9.73
CA GLY A 48 -4.54 -6.27 -9.21
C GLY A 48 -4.01 -6.80 -7.89
N ALA A 49 -4.12 -8.09 -7.68
CA ALA A 49 -3.77 -8.69 -6.41
C ALA A 49 -2.26 -8.70 -6.20
N CYS A 50 -1.87 -8.50 -4.96
CA CYS A 50 -0.47 -8.56 -4.59
C CYS A 50 -0.07 -10.01 -4.36
N ARG A 51 1.09 -10.41 -4.90
CA ARG A 51 1.57 -11.77 -4.69
C ARG A 51 1.97 -11.97 -3.23
N VAL A 52 1.82 -13.22 -2.78
CA VAL A 52 2.06 -13.54 -1.37
C VAL A 52 3.44 -13.14 -0.88
N PRO A 53 4.53 -13.47 -1.59
CA PRO A 53 5.85 -13.08 -1.07
C PRO A 53 6.02 -11.57 -0.95
N LEU A 54 5.49 -10.82 -1.90
CA LEU A 54 5.58 -9.37 -1.83
C LEU A 54 4.67 -8.83 -0.75
N ALA A 55 3.48 -9.40 -0.59
CA ALA A 55 2.57 -8.98 0.45
C ALA A 55 3.20 -9.17 1.83
N LYS A 56 3.89 -10.28 2.03
CA LYS A 56 4.59 -10.50 3.29
C LYS A 56 5.69 -9.47 3.49
N GLY A 57 6.45 -9.17 2.45
CA GLY A 57 7.49 -8.16 2.53
C GLY A 57 6.94 -6.79 2.88
N ILE A 58 5.84 -6.41 2.27
CA ILE A 58 5.21 -5.11 2.54
C ILE A 58 4.67 -5.08 3.97
N ALA A 59 4.01 -6.15 4.40
CA ALA A 59 3.46 -6.21 5.75
C ALA A 59 4.57 -6.10 6.79
N ASP A 60 5.65 -6.86 6.61
CA ASP A 60 6.79 -6.81 7.54
C ASP A 60 7.44 -5.44 7.53
N ALA A 61 7.62 -4.85 6.34
CA ALA A 61 8.23 -3.53 6.23
C ALA A 61 7.38 -2.47 6.93
N SER A 62 6.04 -2.60 6.87
CA SER A 62 5.18 -1.63 7.52
C SER A 62 5.35 -1.65 9.03
N ILE A 63 5.64 -2.80 9.61
CA ILE A 63 5.89 -2.88 11.05
C ILE A 63 7.16 -2.11 11.40
N VAL A 64 8.22 -2.29 10.60
CA VAL A 64 9.47 -1.57 10.83
C VAL A 64 9.25 -0.07 10.72
N MET A 65 8.56 0.36 9.68
CA MET A 65 8.33 1.79 9.46
C MET A 65 7.39 2.37 10.50
N HIS A 66 6.45 1.56 11.00
CA HIS A 66 5.60 1.99 12.11
C HIS A 66 6.46 2.31 13.34
N GLU A 67 7.43 1.47 13.62
CA GLU A 67 8.30 1.69 14.77
C GLU A 67 9.19 2.90 14.58
N ARG A 68 9.60 3.16 13.35
CA ARG A 68 10.48 4.29 13.07
C ARG A 68 9.76 5.61 12.96
N TYR A 69 8.61 5.62 12.31
CA TYR A 69 7.96 6.87 11.93
C TYR A 69 6.51 6.99 12.39
N GLY A 70 5.98 5.97 13.03
CA GLY A 70 4.61 6.02 13.56
C GLY A 70 3.53 5.90 12.50
N ILE A 71 3.85 5.36 11.33
CA ILE A 71 2.84 5.14 10.31
C ILE A 71 1.98 3.94 10.68
N ASP A 72 0.88 3.77 9.96
CA ASP A 72 0.03 2.60 10.16
C ASP A 72 0.73 1.32 9.70
N VAL A 73 0.31 0.21 10.26
CA VAL A 73 0.76 -1.11 9.84
C VAL A 73 -0.27 -1.66 8.86
N ILE A 74 0.18 -2.39 7.84
CA ILE A 74 -0.73 -3.05 6.92
C ILE A 74 -0.48 -4.55 7.00
N THR A 75 -1.56 -5.33 6.97
CA THR A 75 -1.48 -6.78 7.06
C THR A 75 -1.51 -7.39 5.67
N MET A 76 -1.07 -8.65 5.58
CA MET A 76 -1.16 -9.38 4.31
C MET A 76 -2.61 -9.49 3.85
N ASP A 77 -3.52 -9.69 4.80
CA ASP A 77 -4.92 -9.79 4.46
C ASP A 77 -5.44 -8.50 3.85
N ALA A 78 -5.07 -7.37 4.42
CA ALA A 78 -5.47 -6.09 3.86
C ALA A 78 -4.90 -5.90 2.45
N LEU A 79 -3.66 -6.32 2.23
CA LEU A 79 -3.06 -6.23 0.90
C LEU A 79 -3.78 -7.13 -0.10
N ALA A 80 -4.21 -8.30 0.35
CA ALA A 80 -4.88 -9.24 -0.54
C ALA A 80 -6.26 -8.74 -0.95
N THR A 81 -6.92 -7.97 -0.09
CA THR A 81 -8.31 -7.60 -0.34
C THR A 81 -8.51 -6.16 -0.78
N MET A 82 -7.51 -5.30 -0.60
CA MET A 82 -7.73 -3.87 -0.81
C MET A 82 -8.08 -3.50 -2.25
N CYS A 83 -7.68 -4.34 -3.20
CA CYS A 83 -7.95 -4.07 -4.61
C CYS A 83 -9.01 -4.97 -5.19
N GLN A 84 -9.72 -5.70 -4.35
CA GLN A 84 -10.81 -6.50 -4.86
C GLN A 84 -11.97 -5.61 -5.16
N MET A 85 -12.46 -5.69 -6.39
CA MET A 85 -13.62 -4.91 -6.76
C MET A 85 -14.86 -5.68 -6.38
N PRO A 86 -15.88 -5.00 -5.89
CA PRO A 86 -17.13 -5.70 -5.64
C PRO A 86 -17.65 -6.26 -6.95
N GLU A 87 -18.28 -7.40 -6.84
CA GLU A 87 -18.88 -7.95 -8.03
C GLU A 87 -19.96 -7.03 -8.52
N LYS A 88 -19.88 -6.70 -9.81
CA LYS A 88 -20.90 -5.87 -10.31
C LYS A 88 -21.98 -6.72 -10.80
N ASP A 89 -23.10 -6.46 -10.45
CA ASP A 89 -24.14 -7.28 -10.93
C ASP A 89 -25.02 -6.66 -11.89
#